data_fca9266ac9c804abe5b9ea8e7af77556
#
_entry.id   fca9266ac9c804abe5b9ea8e7af77556
#
_cell.length_a   1.000
_cell.length_b   1.000
_cell.length_c   1.000
_cell.angle_alpha   90.00
_cell.angle_beta   90.00
_cell.angle_gamma   90.00
#
_symmetry.space_group_name_H-M   'P 1'
#
loop_
_entity.id
_entity.type
_entity.pdbx_description
1 polymer ?
#
loop_
_entity_poly.entity_id
_entity_poly.type
_entity_poly.pdbx_seq_one_letter_code
_entity_poly.pdbx_strand_id
1 'polypeptide(L)'
;ACIRINGDDSLGDSIIWANLICVSLDKKSAVQSRGKSLGARVAALSKDLLRAQIEVLQPEVILFVTGKSYDRHIRDFFPEREKSMAIYPGRLWAFNLGKIRCFRTSHPQWGDGMKYRTMAIDQLVGEGRAPTLERVA
;
A
#
# COMPACT_ATOMS: atom_id res chain seq x y z
N ALA A 1 4.63 -1.63 -3.32
CA ALA A 1 4.15 -0.34 -2.81
C ALA A 1 4.67 0.75 -3.74
N CYS A 2 3.85 1.75 -4.03
CA CYS A 2 4.26 2.92 -4.80
C CYS A 2 4.29 4.10 -3.82
N ILE A 3 5.42 4.76 -3.73
CA ILE A 3 5.63 5.90 -2.83
C ILE A 3 5.80 7.14 -3.70
N ARG A 4 4.94 8.15 -3.53
CA ARG A 4 5.08 9.45 -4.20
C ARG A 4 5.90 10.38 -3.31
N ILE A 5 6.93 10.98 -3.89
CA ILE A 5 7.74 12.04 -3.26
C ILE A 5 7.35 13.37 -3.87
N ASN A 6 7.43 14.43 -3.08
CA ASN A 6 7.03 15.80 -3.38
C ASN A 6 7.47 16.28 -4.77
N GLY A 7 6.54 16.96 -5.43
CA GLY A 7 6.63 17.34 -6.79
C GLY A 7 7.76 18.27 -7.16
N ASP A 8 8.47 17.83 -8.15
CA ASP A 8 8.99 18.67 -9.21
C ASP A 8 8.40 18.13 -10.52
N ASP A 9 8.30 18.92 -11.57
CA ASP A 9 7.49 18.71 -12.77
C ASP A 9 7.82 17.47 -13.63
N SER A 10 8.75 16.61 -13.22
CA SER A 10 9.01 15.33 -13.87
C SER A 10 8.30 14.19 -13.13
N LEU A 11 7.21 13.67 -13.70
CA LEU A 11 6.45 12.53 -13.17
C LEU A 11 7.31 11.31 -12.81
N GLY A 12 8.49 11.14 -13.44
CA GLY A 12 9.42 10.04 -13.18
C GLY A 12 10.09 10.12 -11.81
N ASP A 13 10.44 11.32 -11.35
CA ASP A 13 11.19 11.54 -10.12
C ASP A 13 10.29 11.61 -8.87
N SER A 14 8.97 11.69 -9.09
CA SER A 14 7.96 11.80 -8.02
C SER A 14 7.44 10.45 -7.52
N ILE A 15 7.81 9.33 -8.13
CA ILE A 15 7.29 8.00 -7.81
C ILE A 15 8.44 7.04 -7.51
N ILE A 16 8.42 6.43 -6.33
CA ILE A 16 9.34 5.36 -5.96
C ILE A 16 8.59 4.04 -5.82
N TRP A 17 9.15 2.99 -6.39
CA TRP A 17 8.66 1.63 -6.25
C TRP A 17 9.43 0.91 -5.15
N ALA A 18 8.71 0.29 -4.23
CA ALA A 18 9.25 -0.58 -3.22
C ALA A 18 8.43 -1.86 -3.10
N ASN A 19 9.06 -2.94 -2.68
CA ASN A 19 8.35 -4.20 -2.41
C ASN A 19 7.91 -4.26 -0.96
N LEU A 20 6.66 -4.67 -0.73
CA LEU A 20 6.16 -4.93 0.63
C LEU A 20 6.94 -6.09 1.28
N ILE A 21 7.25 -7.12 0.51
CA ILE A 21 8.10 -8.24 0.92
C ILE A 21 9.39 -8.17 0.11
N CYS A 22 10.51 -7.96 0.80
CA CYS A 22 11.79 -7.58 0.16
C CYS A 22 12.49 -8.71 -0.61
N VAL A 23 12.13 -9.98 -0.38
CA VAL A 23 12.71 -11.13 -1.09
C VAL A 23 11.64 -12.13 -1.51
N SER A 24 11.93 -12.87 -2.59
CA SER A 24 11.17 -14.04 -3.02
C SER A 24 12.04 -15.30 -2.88
N LEU A 25 11.43 -16.45 -2.62
CA LEU A 25 12.07 -17.75 -2.59
C LEU A 25 11.44 -18.63 -3.67
N ASP A 26 12.29 -19.21 -4.52
CA ASP A 26 11.87 -20.12 -5.60
C ASP A 26 10.71 -19.57 -6.44
N LYS A 27 10.80 -18.30 -6.86
CA LYS A 27 9.77 -17.58 -7.61
C LYS A 27 8.41 -17.45 -6.90
N LYS A 28 8.36 -17.74 -5.59
CA LYS A 28 7.17 -17.60 -4.74
C LYS A 28 7.41 -16.54 -3.68
N SER A 29 6.32 -16.00 -3.13
CA SER A 29 6.42 -15.13 -1.98
C SER A 29 7.07 -15.86 -0.81
N ALA A 30 8.14 -15.32 -0.25
CA ALA A 30 8.87 -15.92 0.86
C ALA A 30 8.00 -16.13 2.11
N VAL A 31 6.96 -15.31 2.30
CA VAL A 31 6.01 -15.45 3.42
C VAL A 31 5.00 -16.57 3.22
N GLN A 32 4.87 -17.09 2.00
CA GLN A 32 4.02 -18.25 1.66
C GLN A 32 4.83 -19.56 1.58
N SER A 33 6.14 -19.49 1.76
CA SER A 33 7.00 -20.68 1.73
C SER A 33 6.73 -21.58 2.92
N ARG A 34 7.00 -22.89 2.76
CA ARG A 34 6.70 -23.94 3.77
C ARG A 34 7.46 -23.80 5.09
N GLY A 35 8.48 -22.98 5.17
CA GLY A 35 9.26 -22.74 6.39
C GLY A 35 8.69 -21.59 7.22
N LYS A 36 7.84 -21.86 8.22
CA LYS A 36 7.24 -20.81 9.09
C LYS A 36 8.28 -19.86 9.69
N SER A 37 9.45 -20.37 10.12
CA SER A 37 10.51 -19.55 10.72
C SER A 37 11.17 -18.62 9.68
N LEU A 38 11.43 -19.11 8.46
CA LEU A 38 12.01 -18.31 7.39
C LEU A 38 11.04 -17.22 6.93
N GLY A 39 9.77 -17.55 6.73
CA GLY A 39 8.74 -16.59 6.38
C GLY A 39 8.60 -15.47 7.42
N ALA A 40 8.66 -15.80 8.70
CA ALA A 40 8.61 -14.81 9.78
C ALA A 40 9.84 -13.88 9.78
N ARG A 41 11.05 -14.43 9.55
CA ARG A 41 12.29 -13.64 9.46
C ARG A 41 12.26 -12.69 8.25
N VAL A 42 11.78 -13.17 7.11
CA VAL A 42 11.62 -12.35 5.90
C VAL A 42 10.58 -11.25 6.13
N ALA A 43 9.47 -11.54 6.80
CA ALA A 43 8.48 -10.54 7.13
C ALA A 43 9.03 -9.46 8.06
N ALA A 44 9.80 -9.84 9.09
CA ALA A 44 10.45 -8.90 10.01
C ALA A 44 11.43 -7.99 9.27
N LEU A 45 12.33 -8.57 8.46
CA LEU A 45 13.28 -7.79 7.65
C LEU A 45 12.57 -6.85 6.66
N SER A 46 11.49 -7.32 6.03
CA SER A 46 10.70 -6.51 5.09
C SER A 46 10.02 -5.34 5.79
N LYS A 47 9.51 -5.56 7.00
CA LYS A 47 8.95 -4.50 7.86
C LYS A 47 10.01 -3.43 8.14
N ASP A 48 11.18 -3.84 8.64
CA ASP A 48 12.23 -2.90 9.03
C ASP A 48 12.72 -2.10 7.83
N LEU A 49 12.95 -2.76 6.68
CA LEU A 49 13.37 -2.10 5.45
C LEU A 49 12.33 -1.10 4.95
N LEU A 50 11.05 -1.49 4.89
CA LEU A 50 10.00 -0.60 4.41
C LEU A 50 9.81 0.61 5.32
N ARG A 51 9.89 0.42 6.64
CA ARG A 51 9.81 1.52 7.61
C ARG A 51 10.99 2.48 7.47
N ALA A 52 12.20 1.97 7.32
CA ALA A 52 13.39 2.80 7.06
C ALA A 52 13.26 3.59 5.75
N GLN A 53 12.76 2.97 4.69
CA GLN A 53 12.49 3.67 3.43
C GLN A 53 11.47 4.80 3.59
N ILE A 54 10.37 4.56 4.31
CA ILE A 54 9.35 5.59 4.59
C ILE A 54 9.94 6.74 5.41
N GLU A 55 10.75 6.43 6.41
CA GLU A 55 11.41 7.43 7.25
C GLU A 55 12.36 8.33 6.46
N VAL A 56 13.18 7.74 5.58
CA VAL A 56 14.13 8.50 4.75
C VAL A 56 13.43 9.29 3.65
N LEU A 57 12.44 8.69 2.97
CA LEU A 57 11.79 9.26 1.80
C LEU A 57 10.68 10.25 2.14
N GLN A 58 10.12 10.18 3.35
CA GLN A 58 9.02 11.05 3.83
C GLN A 58 7.90 11.24 2.78
N PRO A 59 7.30 10.16 2.25
CA PRO A 59 6.30 10.28 1.19
C PRO A 59 5.03 10.93 1.72
N GLU A 60 4.34 11.69 0.89
CA GLU A 60 2.99 12.22 1.20
C GLU A 60 1.92 11.12 1.11
N VAL A 61 2.14 10.18 0.18
CA VAL A 61 1.18 9.14 -0.14
C VAL A 61 1.88 7.80 -0.36
N ILE A 62 1.28 6.73 0.14
CA ILE A 62 1.69 5.35 -0.15
C ILE A 62 0.52 4.59 -0.78
N LEU A 63 0.75 4.02 -1.96
CA LEU A 63 -0.20 3.15 -2.63
C LEU A 63 0.27 1.69 -2.58
N PHE A 64 -0.39 0.86 -1.78
CA PHE A 64 -0.16 -0.58 -1.72
C PHE A 64 -0.96 -1.29 -2.81
N VAL A 65 -0.31 -1.71 -3.88
CA VAL A 65 -0.93 -2.48 -4.99
C VAL A 65 -0.77 -3.98 -4.77
N THR A 66 -1.03 -4.44 -3.56
CA THR A 66 -0.73 -5.80 -3.10
C THR A 66 -1.93 -6.73 -3.09
N GLY A 67 -3.14 -6.17 -3.17
CA GLY A 67 -4.37 -6.93 -2.99
C GLY A 67 -4.62 -7.34 -1.53
N LYS A 68 -5.79 -7.93 -1.29
CA LYS A 68 -6.29 -8.29 0.05
C LYS A 68 -5.40 -9.34 0.77
N SER A 69 -4.72 -10.20 0.03
CA SER A 69 -3.91 -11.28 0.60
C SER A 69 -2.79 -10.79 1.52
N TYR A 70 -2.35 -9.55 1.32
CA TYR A 70 -1.27 -8.94 2.10
C TYR A 70 -1.75 -7.98 3.20
N ASP A 71 -3.05 -7.83 3.41
CA ASP A 71 -3.61 -6.92 4.41
C ASP A 71 -3.10 -7.23 5.83
N ARG A 72 -2.91 -8.52 6.14
CA ARG A 72 -2.34 -8.94 7.42
C ARG A 72 -0.93 -8.36 7.61
N HIS A 73 -0.07 -8.48 6.61
CA HIS A 73 1.30 -7.95 6.68
C HIS A 73 1.31 -6.42 6.80
N ILE A 74 0.45 -5.72 6.07
CA ILE A 74 0.31 -4.26 6.21
C ILE A 74 -0.08 -3.89 7.65
N ARG A 75 -1.02 -4.64 8.24
CA ARG A 75 -1.45 -4.41 9.63
C ARG A 75 -0.36 -4.71 10.65
N ASP A 76 0.42 -5.76 10.44
CA ASP A 76 1.53 -6.16 11.29
C ASP A 76 2.72 -5.18 11.17
N PHE A 77 2.94 -4.63 9.97
CA PHE A 77 4.02 -3.68 9.70
C PHE A 77 3.71 -2.28 10.26
N PHE A 78 2.43 -1.91 10.26
CA PHE A 78 1.96 -0.58 10.68
C PHE A 78 0.83 -0.71 11.71
N PRO A 79 1.12 -1.17 12.94
CA PRO A 79 0.11 -1.27 14.00
C PRO A 79 -0.42 0.10 14.43
N GLU A 80 0.37 1.16 14.24
CA GLU A 80 0.05 2.56 14.57
C GLU A 80 -0.87 3.25 13.55
N ARG A 81 -1.31 2.56 12.51
CA ARG A 81 -2.21 3.13 11.50
C ARG A 81 -3.50 3.68 12.11
N GLU A 82 -3.91 4.82 11.61
CA GLU A 82 -5.09 5.56 12.05
C GLU A 82 -6.13 5.69 10.93
N LYS A 83 -7.35 6.10 11.28
CA LYS A 83 -8.44 6.39 10.32
C LYS A 83 -8.66 5.27 9.30
N SER A 84 -8.53 4.03 9.75
CA SER A 84 -8.65 2.85 8.91
C SER A 84 -10.09 2.65 8.42
N MET A 85 -10.32 2.71 7.11
CA MET A 85 -11.64 2.63 6.50
C MET A 85 -11.59 1.76 5.23
N ALA A 86 -12.50 0.79 5.15
CA ALA A 86 -12.74 0.06 3.91
C ALA A 86 -13.66 0.88 3.01
N ILE A 87 -13.11 1.57 2.01
CA ILE A 87 -13.90 2.32 1.02
C ILE A 87 -14.72 1.36 0.17
N TYR A 88 -14.07 0.28 -0.31
CA TYR A 88 -14.72 -0.87 -0.93
C TYR A 88 -14.22 -2.15 -0.26
N PRO A 89 -15.08 -2.90 0.43
CA PRO A 89 -14.69 -4.10 1.16
C PRO A 89 -13.88 -5.07 0.29
N GLY A 90 -12.69 -5.43 0.76
CA GLY A 90 -11.77 -6.32 0.07
C GLY A 90 -11.07 -5.75 -1.17
N ARG A 91 -11.44 -4.57 -1.67
CA ARG A 91 -10.92 -3.97 -2.91
C ARG A 91 -10.12 -2.69 -2.68
N LEU A 92 -10.67 -1.76 -1.94
CA LEU A 92 -10.02 -0.47 -1.63
C LEU A 92 -10.10 -0.20 -0.13
N TRP A 93 -8.95 -0.05 0.48
CA TRP A 93 -8.79 0.24 1.91
C TRP A 93 -7.91 1.48 2.07
N ALA A 94 -8.33 2.42 2.89
CA ALA A 94 -7.59 3.64 3.22
C ALA A 94 -7.24 3.68 4.71
N PHE A 95 -6.09 4.25 5.03
CA PHE A 95 -5.63 4.52 6.40
C PHE A 95 -4.54 5.59 6.38
N ASN A 96 -4.18 6.10 7.55
CA ASN A 96 -3.10 7.06 7.70
C ASN A 96 -1.94 6.48 8.53
N LEU A 97 -0.72 6.92 8.23
CA LEU A 97 0.47 6.75 9.04
C LEU A 97 0.96 8.15 9.42
N GLY A 98 0.46 8.68 10.54
CA GLY A 98 0.62 10.09 10.88
C GLY A 98 0.06 10.99 9.78
N LYS A 99 0.92 11.76 9.11
CA LYS A 99 0.52 12.65 7.99
C LYS A 99 0.47 11.95 6.64
N ILE A 100 1.00 10.74 6.52
CA ILE A 100 1.07 10.00 5.26
C ILE A 100 -0.28 9.34 4.98
N ARG A 101 -0.85 9.61 3.82
CA ARG A 101 -2.07 8.94 3.36
C ARG A 101 -1.73 7.61 2.69
N CYS A 102 -2.40 6.56 3.11
CA CYS A 102 -2.15 5.21 2.61
C CYS A 102 -3.40 4.62 1.99
N PHE A 103 -3.24 4.00 0.83
CA PHE A 103 -4.29 3.26 0.15
C PHE A 103 -3.80 1.86 -0.18
N ARG A 104 -4.67 0.85 -0.05
CA ARG A 104 -4.41 -0.48 -0.53
C ARG A 104 -5.47 -0.85 -1.58
N THR A 105 -5.01 -1.20 -2.78
CA THR A 105 -5.84 -1.61 -3.92
C THR A 105 -5.54 -3.05 -4.34
N SER A 106 -6.29 -3.53 -5.33
CA SER A 106 -6.05 -4.83 -5.97
C SER A 106 -4.69 -4.88 -6.68
N HIS A 107 -4.13 -6.10 -6.79
CA HIS A 107 -2.91 -6.31 -7.55
C HIS A 107 -3.11 -5.94 -9.04
N PRO A 108 -2.11 -5.34 -9.71
CA PRO A 108 -2.23 -4.89 -11.10
C PRO A 108 -2.66 -5.96 -12.12
N GLN A 109 -2.31 -7.21 -11.87
CA GLN A 109 -2.64 -8.34 -12.76
C GLN A 109 -4.11 -8.80 -12.65
N TRP A 110 -4.88 -8.29 -11.68
CA TRP A 110 -6.29 -8.68 -11.54
C TRP A 110 -7.17 -7.77 -12.41
N GLY A 111 -8.06 -8.38 -13.21
CA GLY A 111 -8.82 -7.70 -14.25
C GLY A 111 -9.64 -6.48 -13.79
N ASP A 112 -10.16 -6.47 -12.57
CA ASP A 112 -10.89 -5.34 -11.98
C ASP A 112 -9.97 -4.36 -11.20
N GLY A 113 -8.69 -4.66 -11.13
CA GLY A 113 -7.71 -3.86 -10.36
C GLY A 113 -7.55 -2.43 -10.86
N MET A 114 -7.75 -2.18 -12.16
CA MET A 114 -7.64 -0.83 -12.73
C MET A 114 -8.70 0.11 -12.15
N LYS A 115 -9.95 -0.32 -12.05
CA LYS A 115 -11.04 0.48 -11.48
C LYS A 115 -10.69 1.01 -10.08
N TYR A 116 -10.21 0.15 -9.20
CA TYR A 116 -9.92 0.53 -7.81
C TYR A 116 -8.62 1.33 -7.67
N ARG A 117 -7.67 1.16 -8.58
CA ARG A 117 -6.50 2.05 -8.65
C ARG A 117 -6.89 3.46 -9.09
N THR A 118 -7.71 3.56 -10.13
CA THR A 118 -8.25 4.86 -10.58
C THR A 118 -9.00 5.54 -9.44
N MET A 119 -9.87 4.83 -8.73
CA MET A 119 -10.58 5.38 -7.58
C MET A 119 -9.63 5.85 -6.46
N ALA A 120 -8.55 5.12 -6.19
CA ALA A 120 -7.55 5.55 -5.21
C ALA A 120 -6.83 6.83 -5.69
N ILE A 121 -6.50 6.91 -6.97
CA ILE A 121 -5.90 8.12 -7.58
C ILE A 121 -6.88 9.29 -7.53
N ASP A 122 -8.15 9.08 -7.86
CA ASP A 122 -9.18 10.11 -7.80
C ASP A 122 -9.37 10.65 -6.38
N GLN A 123 -9.29 9.78 -5.37
CA GLN A 123 -9.27 10.18 -3.96
C GLN A 123 -8.04 11.04 -3.60
N LEU A 124 -6.91 10.80 -4.25
CA LEU A 124 -5.69 11.56 -4.04
C LEU A 124 -5.70 12.91 -4.74
N VAL A 125 -6.25 12.96 -5.95
CA VAL A 125 -6.28 14.16 -6.80
C VAL A 125 -7.52 15.01 -6.47
N GLY A 126 -8.61 14.37 -6.05
CA GLY A 126 -9.93 14.98 -5.84
C GLY A 126 -10.13 15.71 -4.51
N GLU A 127 -9.12 15.88 -3.68
CA GLU A 127 -9.23 16.58 -2.38
C GLU A 127 -9.46 18.11 -2.47
N GLY A 128 -9.83 18.63 -3.66
CA GLY A 128 -10.59 19.87 -3.76
C GLY A 128 -12.12 19.68 -3.70
N ARG A 129 -12.62 18.42 -3.76
CA ARG A 129 -14.05 18.09 -3.64
C ARG A 129 -14.22 16.95 -2.64
N ALA A 130 -14.90 17.24 -1.54
CA ALA A 130 -15.34 16.19 -0.59
C ALA A 130 -16.08 15.06 -1.35
N PRO A 131 -15.75 13.78 -1.13
CA PRO A 131 -16.48 12.69 -1.75
C PRO A 131 -17.91 12.69 -1.22
N THR A 132 -18.87 12.86 -2.11
CA THR A 132 -20.27 12.56 -1.81
C THR A 132 -20.35 11.04 -1.64
N LEU A 133 -20.43 10.59 -0.40
CA LEU A 133 -20.70 9.20 -0.06
C LEU A 133 -22.15 8.90 -0.44
N GLU A 134 -22.40 8.48 -1.67
CA GLU A 134 -23.61 7.73 -1.96
C GLU A 134 -23.50 6.39 -1.22
N ARG A 135 -24.26 6.28 -0.13
CA ARG A 135 -24.54 5.00 0.51
C ARG A 135 -25.29 4.14 -0.51
N VAL A 136 -24.58 3.23 -1.16
CA VAL A 136 -25.23 2.11 -1.84
C VAL A 136 -25.73 1.19 -0.74
N ALA A 137 -27.03 1.19 -0.60
CA ALA A 137 -27.77 0.31 0.27
C ALA A 137 -27.59 -1.17 -0.13
#